data_4d55ddc11a5cdf200386f93c8a85d4b1
#
_entry.id   4d55ddc11a5cdf200386f93c8a85d4b1
#
_cell.length_a   1.000
_cell.length_b   1.000
_cell.length_c   1.000
_cell.angle_alpha   90.00
_cell.angle_beta   90.00
_cell.angle_gamma   90.00
#
_symmetry.space_group_name_H-M   'P 1'
#
loop_
_entity.id
_entity.type
_entity.pdbx_description
1 polymer ?
#
loop_
_entity_poly.entity_id
_entity_poly.type
_entity_poly.pdbx_seq_one_letter_code
_entity_poly.pdbx_strand_id
1 'polypeptide(L)'
;DVREAIGCTLCHDITKIVPGEFKGVAFKKGHIIEEKDIDELLSIGKDHIYIWDEDENLVHENEAAEFLKDICAGSGLTFSEVKEGKIEFFAAIDGLLKIDLDLLVELNSIDEIILSTIKNNTVVKKGDKIAATKVIPLAIKKEKLFEAQSVTSKKIINVIPIKPKKVAIVTTGNEVYYGRIKDAFKGVIEKRVYPYGCEIVGQTIIKDNLEEIKEAINYWLENGAEMILCTGGMSVDADDLTPKAIREIGAEIVSYGTPIFPGAMFLISYKGNIPILGLP
;
A
#
# COMPACT_ATOMS: atom_id res chain seq x y z
N ASP A 1 -29.84 -31.98 9.14
CA ASP A 1 -29.60 -33.10 8.22
C ASP A 1 -30.10 -32.72 6.82
N VAL A 2 -29.36 -33.10 5.78
CA VAL A 2 -29.73 -32.76 4.38
C VAL A 2 -31.07 -33.40 3.96
N ARG A 3 -31.42 -34.57 4.51
CA ARG A 3 -32.68 -35.28 4.22
C ARG A 3 -33.92 -34.55 4.73
N GLU A 4 -33.73 -33.69 5.74
CA GLU A 4 -34.80 -32.88 6.35
C GLU A 4 -34.90 -31.50 5.71
N ALA A 5 -33.97 -31.18 4.78
CA ALA A 5 -33.85 -29.85 4.18
C ALA A 5 -34.63 -29.67 2.86
N ILE A 6 -35.45 -30.67 2.46
CA ILE A 6 -36.27 -30.58 1.25
C ILE A 6 -37.23 -29.38 1.39
N GLY A 7 -37.23 -28.51 0.36
CA GLY A 7 -37.99 -27.26 0.35
C GLY A 7 -37.27 -26.08 1.01
N CYS A 8 -36.14 -26.27 1.69
CA CYS A 8 -35.35 -25.21 2.26
C CYS A 8 -34.45 -24.56 1.20
N THR A 9 -34.11 -23.30 1.42
CA THR A 9 -33.22 -22.53 0.52
C THR A 9 -31.78 -22.59 1.00
N LEU A 10 -30.86 -22.95 0.11
CA LEU A 10 -29.43 -22.91 0.39
C LEU A 10 -28.95 -21.47 0.65
N CYS A 11 -28.22 -21.29 1.74
CA CYS A 11 -27.70 -19.97 2.14
C CYS A 11 -26.32 -19.65 1.56
N HIS A 12 -25.61 -20.61 0.95
CA HIS A 12 -24.30 -20.43 0.30
C HIS A 12 -24.11 -21.40 -0.86
N ASP A 13 -23.09 -21.13 -1.68
CA ASP A 13 -22.69 -22.03 -2.76
C ASP A 13 -22.09 -23.32 -2.20
N ILE A 14 -22.53 -24.46 -2.70
CA ILE A 14 -21.94 -25.76 -2.38
C ILE A 14 -21.00 -26.19 -3.50
N THR A 15 -19.72 -26.35 -3.16
CA THR A 15 -18.67 -26.74 -4.11
C THR A 15 -18.52 -28.26 -4.17
N LYS A 16 -18.43 -28.81 -5.39
CA LYS A 16 -18.06 -30.18 -5.68
C LYS A 16 -16.60 -30.24 -6.15
N ILE A 17 -15.84 -31.14 -5.56
CA ILE A 17 -14.45 -31.40 -5.94
C ILE A 17 -14.34 -32.89 -6.29
N VAL A 18 -14.04 -33.17 -7.55
CA VAL A 18 -13.67 -34.52 -8.02
C VAL A 18 -12.19 -34.45 -8.40
N PRO A 19 -11.29 -35.07 -7.63
CA PRO A 19 -9.85 -34.97 -7.86
C PRO A 19 -9.47 -35.31 -9.31
N GLY A 20 -8.81 -34.40 -10.00
CA GLY A 20 -8.37 -34.59 -11.39
C GLY A 20 -9.43 -34.35 -12.47
N GLU A 21 -10.69 -34.15 -12.13
CA GLU A 21 -11.81 -34.06 -13.09
C GLU A 21 -12.57 -32.73 -12.98
N PHE A 22 -13.02 -32.35 -11.76
CA PHE A 22 -13.92 -31.21 -11.59
C PHE A 22 -13.71 -30.49 -10.26
N LYS A 23 -13.66 -29.15 -10.32
CA LYS A 23 -13.79 -28.28 -9.15
C LYS A 23 -14.66 -27.10 -9.51
N GLY A 24 -15.87 -27.05 -8.95
CA GLY A 24 -16.81 -25.97 -9.23
C GLY A 24 -18.01 -26.00 -8.28
N VAL A 25 -18.91 -25.02 -8.47
CA VAL A 25 -20.17 -24.92 -7.71
C VAL A 25 -21.13 -26.00 -8.22
N ALA A 26 -21.57 -26.92 -7.35
CA ALA A 26 -22.61 -27.90 -7.63
C ALA A 26 -24.00 -27.28 -7.45
N PHE A 27 -24.20 -26.59 -6.33
CA PHE A 27 -25.45 -25.90 -6.01
C PHE A 27 -25.16 -24.46 -5.64
N LYS A 28 -25.91 -23.54 -6.22
CA LYS A 28 -25.76 -22.11 -5.94
C LYS A 28 -26.58 -21.69 -4.72
N LYS A 29 -26.13 -20.63 -4.05
CA LYS A 29 -26.94 -19.89 -3.08
C LYS A 29 -28.31 -19.57 -3.66
N GLY A 30 -29.35 -19.77 -2.87
CA GLY A 30 -30.74 -19.55 -3.29
C GLY A 30 -31.37 -20.75 -3.98
N HIS A 31 -30.64 -21.87 -4.19
CA HIS A 31 -31.22 -23.11 -4.69
C HIS A 31 -32.17 -23.70 -3.64
N ILE A 32 -33.39 -24.05 -4.07
CA ILE A 32 -34.34 -24.75 -3.23
C ILE A 32 -34.06 -26.25 -3.36
N ILE A 33 -33.80 -26.90 -2.24
CA ILE A 33 -33.44 -28.32 -2.20
C ILE A 33 -34.65 -29.17 -2.57
N GLU A 34 -34.47 -29.99 -3.58
CA GLU A 34 -35.44 -30.97 -4.03
C GLU A 34 -34.99 -32.38 -3.61
N GLU A 35 -35.92 -33.33 -3.61
CA GLU A 35 -35.65 -34.76 -3.25
C GLU A 35 -34.54 -35.37 -4.12
N LYS A 36 -34.46 -34.99 -5.41
CA LYS A 36 -33.41 -35.45 -6.35
C LYS A 36 -32.00 -34.97 -6.00
N ASP A 37 -31.87 -33.88 -5.22
CA ASP A 37 -30.59 -33.28 -4.88
C ASP A 37 -29.90 -34.00 -3.72
N ILE A 38 -30.65 -34.74 -2.92
CA ILE A 38 -30.19 -35.40 -1.70
C ILE A 38 -29.03 -36.35 -1.98
N ASP A 39 -29.17 -37.20 -2.98
CA ASP A 39 -28.14 -38.19 -3.32
C ASP A 39 -26.84 -37.51 -3.79
N GLU A 40 -26.94 -36.43 -4.55
CA GLU A 40 -25.77 -35.68 -4.98
C GLU A 40 -25.10 -34.94 -3.81
N LEU A 41 -25.87 -34.31 -2.92
CA LEU A 41 -25.36 -33.66 -1.72
C LEU A 41 -24.63 -34.66 -0.82
N LEU A 42 -25.19 -35.80 -0.58
CA LEU A 42 -24.56 -36.90 0.19
C LEU A 42 -23.26 -37.38 -0.51
N SER A 43 -23.30 -37.56 -1.85
CA SER A 43 -22.14 -38.04 -2.62
C SER A 43 -20.90 -37.11 -2.54
N ILE A 44 -21.13 -35.82 -2.30
CA ILE A 44 -20.06 -34.83 -2.11
C ILE A 44 -19.76 -34.55 -0.64
N GLY A 45 -20.24 -35.41 0.28
CA GLY A 45 -19.96 -35.36 1.71
C GLY A 45 -20.73 -34.27 2.47
N LYS A 46 -21.93 -33.91 2.01
CA LYS A 46 -22.80 -32.93 2.65
C LYS A 46 -23.95 -33.59 3.38
N ASP A 47 -23.66 -34.26 4.49
CA ASP A 47 -24.70 -34.85 5.37
C ASP A 47 -25.51 -33.77 6.10
N HIS A 48 -24.89 -32.59 6.33
CA HIS A 48 -25.53 -31.45 6.95
C HIS A 48 -25.29 -30.20 6.10
N ILE A 49 -26.30 -29.35 6.02
CA ILE A 49 -26.26 -28.08 5.31
C ILE A 49 -26.80 -26.98 6.19
N TYR A 50 -26.33 -25.74 5.94
CA TYR A 50 -26.93 -24.58 6.55
C TYR A 50 -28.11 -24.11 5.73
N ILE A 51 -29.24 -23.91 6.37
CA ILE A 51 -30.41 -23.25 5.82
C ILE A 51 -30.52 -21.85 6.42
N TRP A 52 -30.99 -20.87 5.64
CA TRP A 52 -31.21 -19.53 6.11
C TRP A 52 -32.50 -19.49 6.91
N ASP A 53 -32.38 -19.18 8.21
CA ASP A 53 -33.51 -18.77 9.01
C ASP A 53 -33.42 -17.24 9.17
N GLU A 54 -34.53 -16.53 8.91
CA GLU A 54 -34.54 -15.06 8.94
C GLU A 54 -34.42 -14.56 10.40
N ASP A 55 -33.18 -14.43 10.89
CA ASP A 55 -32.86 -13.70 12.10
C ASP A 55 -32.45 -12.27 11.72
N GLU A 56 -33.26 -11.28 12.07
CA GLU A 56 -33.00 -9.87 11.81
C GLU A 56 -31.69 -9.36 12.43
N ASN A 57 -31.10 -10.07 13.38
CA ASN A 57 -29.83 -9.72 14.02
C ASN A 57 -28.60 -10.27 13.28
N LEU A 58 -28.81 -11.11 12.28
CA LEU A 58 -27.74 -11.70 11.49
C LEU A 58 -27.62 -11.02 10.12
N VAL A 59 -26.37 -10.93 9.63
CA VAL A 59 -26.03 -10.47 8.30
C VAL A 59 -25.26 -11.56 7.60
N HIS A 60 -25.64 -11.89 6.37
CA HIS A 60 -24.95 -12.88 5.56
C HIS A 60 -23.51 -12.45 5.27
N GLU A 61 -22.56 -13.42 5.21
CA GLU A 61 -21.13 -13.16 5.02
C GLU A 61 -20.80 -12.23 3.84
N ASN A 62 -21.53 -12.36 2.74
CA ASN A 62 -21.28 -11.53 1.55
C ASN A 62 -21.70 -10.06 1.77
N GLU A 63 -22.83 -9.82 2.41
CA GLU A 63 -23.28 -8.47 2.76
C GLU A 63 -22.34 -7.84 3.80
N ALA A 64 -21.90 -8.63 4.77
CA ALA A 64 -20.94 -8.21 5.76
C ALA A 64 -19.58 -7.87 5.14
N ALA A 65 -19.10 -8.65 4.15
CA ALA A 65 -17.87 -8.35 3.43
C ALA A 65 -17.96 -7.04 2.63
N GLU A 66 -19.09 -6.76 1.99
CA GLU A 66 -19.34 -5.48 1.31
C GLU A 66 -19.33 -4.32 2.31
N PHE A 67 -19.99 -4.47 3.44
CA PHE A 67 -19.98 -3.49 4.51
C PHE A 67 -18.56 -3.21 5.02
N LEU A 68 -17.78 -4.26 5.30
CA LEU A 68 -16.39 -4.14 5.75
C LEU A 68 -15.50 -3.46 4.69
N LYS A 69 -15.65 -3.81 3.42
CA LYS A 69 -14.98 -3.11 2.32
C LYS A 69 -15.29 -1.61 2.39
N ASP A 70 -16.55 -1.24 2.53
CA ASP A 70 -16.98 0.15 2.50
C ASP A 70 -16.42 0.96 3.69
N ILE A 71 -16.34 0.40 4.89
CA ILE A 71 -15.76 1.10 6.04
C ILE A 71 -14.22 1.17 5.99
N CYS A 72 -13.53 0.16 5.44
CA CYS A 72 -12.07 0.05 5.46
C CYS A 72 -11.40 0.73 4.27
N ALA A 73 -12.03 0.72 3.10
CA ALA A 73 -11.41 1.14 1.85
C ALA A 73 -11.47 2.65 1.64
N GLY A 74 -10.32 3.23 1.38
CA GLY A 74 -10.17 4.64 1.02
C GLY A 74 -9.91 4.83 -0.48
N SER A 75 -9.00 5.73 -0.81
CA SER A 75 -8.71 6.11 -2.19
C SER A 75 -7.71 5.19 -2.89
N GLY A 76 -7.76 5.16 -4.23
CA GLY A 76 -6.79 4.47 -5.07
C GLY A 76 -6.94 2.95 -5.08
N LEU A 77 -8.14 2.41 -4.86
CA LEU A 77 -8.45 0.99 -4.75
C LEU A 77 -9.47 0.54 -5.78
N THR A 78 -9.36 -0.73 -6.18
CA THR A 78 -10.38 -1.52 -6.88
C THR A 78 -10.57 -2.85 -6.15
N PHE A 79 -11.67 -3.55 -6.41
CA PHE A 79 -12.10 -4.71 -5.63
C PHE A 79 -12.47 -5.86 -6.53
N SER A 80 -12.32 -7.09 -6.01
CA SER A 80 -12.94 -8.26 -6.61
C SER A 80 -14.45 -8.25 -6.36
N GLU A 81 -15.17 -9.11 -7.07
CA GLU A 81 -16.50 -9.52 -6.65
C GLU A 81 -16.43 -10.21 -5.28
N VAL A 82 -17.51 -10.10 -4.51
CA VAL A 82 -17.64 -10.81 -3.24
C VAL A 82 -17.81 -12.31 -3.49
N LYS A 83 -17.06 -13.11 -2.74
CA LYS A 83 -17.18 -14.57 -2.79
C LYS A 83 -16.87 -15.18 -1.43
N GLU A 84 -17.80 -15.99 -0.90
CA GLU A 84 -17.61 -16.70 0.37
C GLU A 84 -17.19 -15.76 1.51
N GLY A 85 -17.88 -14.63 1.64
CA GLY A 85 -17.60 -13.62 2.67
C GLY A 85 -16.25 -12.88 2.50
N LYS A 86 -15.60 -13.00 1.33
CA LYS A 86 -14.29 -12.39 1.03
C LYS A 86 -14.38 -11.40 -0.12
N ILE A 87 -13.68 -10.26 0.04
CA ILE A 87 -13.39 -9.30 -1.04
C ILE A 87 -11.89 -9.03 -1.04
N GLU A 88 -11.28 -9.05 -2.21
CA GLU A 88 -9.88 -8.73 -2.42
C GLU A 88 -9.73 -7.28 -2.88
N PHE A 89 -8.72 -6.59 -2.35
CA PHE A 89 -8.43 -5.19 -2.64
C PHE A 89 -7.19 -5.11 -3.53
N PHE A 90 -7.29 -4.33 -4.60
CA PHE A 90 -6.22 -4.12 -5.56
C PHE A 90 -5.90 -2.63 -5.67
N ALA A 91 -4.65 -2.32 -5.97
CA ALA A 91 -4.25 -0.95 -6.30
C ALA A 91 -4.90 -0.54 -7.63
N ALA A 92 -5.64 0.57 -7.64
CA ALA A 92 -6.22 1.16 -8.85
C ALA A 92 -5.20 1.98 -9.65
N ILE A 93 -4.11 2.39 -8.99
CA ILE A 93 -3.06 3.26 -9.51
C ILE A 93 -1.69 2.81 -9.02
N ASP A 94 -0.63 3.23 -9.70
CA ASP A 94 0.73 3.17 -9.16
C ASP A 94 0.86 4.15 -8.01
N GLY A 95 1.35 3.71 -6.85
CA GLY A 95 1.37 4.55 -5.68
C GLY A 95 2.04 3.95 -4.46
N LEU A 96 1.88 4.65 -3.34
CA LEU A 96 2.33 4.20 -2.03
C LEU A 96 1.13 3.70 -1.23
N LEU A 97 1.18 2.43 -0.84
CA LEU A 97 0.19 1.85 0.07
C LEU A 97 0.35 2.45 1.47
N LYS A 98 -0.73 3.03 1.97
CA LYS A 98 -0.82 3.56 3.33
C LYS A 98 -1.89 2.84 4.10
N ILE A 99 -1.52 2.30 5.25
CA ILE A 99 -2.39 1.56 6.16
C ILE A 99 -2.34 2.25 7.52
N ASP A 100 -3.52 2.54 8.08
CA ASP A 100 -3.62 2.94 9.48
C ASP A 100 -3.50 1.67 10.34
N LEU A 101 -2.33 1.49 10.95
CA LEU A 101 -2.00 0.26 11.67
C LEU A 101 -2.79 0.12 12.97
N ASP A 102 -3.09 1.21 13.64
CA ASP A 102 -3.84 1.21 14.89
C ASP A 102 -5.28 0.75 14.62
N LEU A 103 -5.94 1.36 13.63
CA LEU A 103 -7.29 0.94 13.22
C LEU A 103 -7.33 -0.49 12.65
N LEU A 104 -6.27 -0.92 11.96
CA LEU A 104 -6.17 -2.30 11.47
C LEU A 104 -6.14 -3.31 12.63
N VAL A 105 -5.38 -3.02 13.67
CA VAL A 105 -5.29 -3.86 14.87
C VAL A 105 -6.61 -3.88 15.62
N GLU A 106 -7.23 -2.71 15.82
CA GLU A 106 -8.54 -2.60 16.48
C GLU A 106 -9.62 -3.38 15.73
N LEU A 107 -9.71 -3.22 14.41
CA LEU A 107 -10.66 -3.97 13.58
C LEU A 107 -10.47 -5.48 13.67
N ASN A 108 -9.22 -5.94 13.57
CA ASN A 108 -8.88 -7.37 13.65
C ASN A 108 -8.99 -7.94 15.08
N SER A 109 -9.22 -7.10 16.09
CA SER A 109 -9.53 -7.53 17.46
C SER A 109 -11.00 -7.92 17.65
N ILE A 110 -11.85 -7.60 16.69
CA ILE A 110 -13.26 -8.00 16.68
C ILE A 110 -13.34 -9.43 16.14
N ASP A 111 -13.91 -10.33 16.93
CA ASP A 111 -14.08 -11.73 16.53
C ASP A 111 -14.80 -11.88 15.19
N GLU A 112 -14.38 -12.87 14.41
CA GLU A 112 -14.98 -13.28 13.13
C GLU A 112 -14.73 -12.28 11.97
N ILE A 113 -14.03 -11.17 12.19
CA ILE A 113 -13.68 -10.18 11.18
C ILE A 113 -12.18 -10.24 10.90
N ILE A 114 -11.81 -10.28 9.61
CA ILE A 114 -10.43 -10.30 9.19
C ILE A 114 -10.22 -9.26 8.09
N LEU A 115 -9.21 -8.39 8.27
CA LEU A 115 -8.63 -7.55 7.24
C LEU A 115 -7.14 -7.87 7.14
N SER A 116 -6.75 -8.62 6.13
CA SER A 116 -5.35 -8.98 5.85
C SER A 116 -4.75 -8.02 4.85
N THR A 117 -3.50 -7.60 5.06
CA THR A 117 -2.81 -6.62 4.19
C THR A 117 -1.38 -7.05 3.92
N ILE A 118 -0.79 -6.54 2.83
CA ILE A 118 0.67 -6.53 2.67
C ILE A 118 1.27 -5.42 3.55
N LYS A 119 2.59 -5.33 3.60
CA LYS A 119 3.31 -4.39 4.48
C LYS A 119 2.95 -2.92 4.17
N ASN A 120 2.70 -2.13 5.22
CA ASN A 120 2.51 -0.68 5.11
C ASN A 120 3.74 0.00 4.48
N ASN A 121 3.53 1.13 3.80
CA ASN A 121 4.53 1.88 3.06
C ASN A 121 5.21 1.10 1.91
N THR A 122 4.51 0.11 1.33
CA THR A 122 4.96 -0.59 0.13
C THR A 122 4.57 0.22 -1.12
N VAL A 123 5.52 0.39 -2.03
CA VAL A 123 5.23 0.92 -3.38
C VAL A 123 4.52 -0.18 -4.17
N VAL A 124 3.36 0.14 -4.71
CA VAL A 124 2.50 -0.79 -5.45
C VAL A 124 2.23 -0.28 -6.86
N LYS A 125 1.97 -1.21 -7.76
CA LYS A 125 1.54 -0.93 -9.14
C LYS A 125 0.06 -1.20 -9.30
N LYS A 126 -0.55 -0.52 -10.27
CA LYS A 126 -1.93 -0.79 -10.65
C LYS A 126 -2.15 -2.28 -10.92
N GLY A 127 -3.14 -2.86 -10.24
CA GLY A 127 -3.49 -4.28 -10.33
C GLY A 127 -2.84 -5.16 -9.26
N ASP A 128 -1.90 -4.66 -8.47
CA ASP A 128 -1.33 -5.44 -7.37
C ASP A 128 -2.39 -5.72 -6.31
N LYS A 129 -2.47 -6.97 -5.85
CA LYS A 129 -3.30 -7.36 -4.70
C LYS A 129 -2.62 -6.87 -3.43
N ILE A 130 -3.33 -6.06 -2.64
CA ILE A 130 -2.76 -5.38 -1.46
C ILE A 130 -3.41 -5.78 -0.14
N ALA A 131 -4.67 -6.21 -0.18
CA ALA A 131 -5.41 -6.62 1.00
C ALA A 131 -6.56 -7.56 0.64
N ALA A 132 -7.16 -8.16 1.65
CA ALA A 132 -8.44 -8.85 1.54
C ALA A 132 -9.19 -8.76 2.87
N THR A 133 -10.49 -8.53 2.83
CA THR A 133 -11.36 -8.70 3.99
C THR A 133 -12.12 -10.02 3.89
N LYS A 134 -12.42 -10.60 5.05
CA LYS A 134 -13.24 -11.80 5.16
C LYS A 134 -14.02 -11.80 6.47
N VAL A 135 -15.25 -12.27 6.39
CA VAL A 135 -16.05 -12.68 7.54
C VAL A 135 -15.96 -14.19 7.66
N ILE A 136 -15.65 -14.71 8.86
CA ILE A 136 -15.39 -16.15 9.07
C ILE A 136 -16.69 -16.97 9.01
N PRO A 137 -17.75 -16.63 9.78
CA PRO A 137 -18.99 -17.39 9.75
C PRO A 137 -19.83 -17.04 8.50
N LEU A 138 -20.71 -17.96 8.13
CA LEU A 138 -21.68 -17.75 7.05
C LEU A 138 -22.63 -16.56 7.31
N ALA A 139 -22.93 -16.31 8.59
CA ALA A 139 -23.68 -15.17 9.06
C ALA A 139 -23.04 -14.59 10.33
N ILE A 140 -22.89 -13.29 10.37
CA ILE A 140 -22.31 -12.54 11.49
C ILE A 140 -23.38 -11.68 12.17
N LYS A 141 -23.26 -11.45 13.47
CA LYS A 141 -24.15 -10.54 14.21
C LYS A 141 -23.98 -9.09 13.75
N LYS A 142 -25.09 -8.40 13.53
CA LYS A 142 -25.09 -6.93 13.22
C LYS A 142 -24.31 -6.11 14.24
N GLU A 143 -24.36 -6.51 15.50
CA GLU A 143 -23.64 -5.83 16.58
C GLU A 143 -22.13 -5.74 16.30
N LYS A 144 -21.50 -6.83 15.81
CA LYS A 144 -20.07 -6.82 15.45
C LYS A 144 -19.75 -5.90 14.27
N LEU A 145 -20.66 -5.79 13.30
CA LEU A 145 -20.49 -4.82 12.20
C LEU A 145 -20.62 -3.37 12.68
N PHE A 146 -21.52 -3.08 13.61
CA PHE A 146 -21.62 -1.76 14.24
C PHE A 146 -20.37 -1.44 15.08
N GLU A 147 -19.83 -2.44 15.79
CA GLU A 147 -18.55 -2.30 16.49
C GLU A 147 -17.43 -1.99 15.50
N ALA A 148 -17.31 -2.73 14.40
CA ALA A 148 -16.35 -2.46 13.33
C ALA A 148 -16.50 -1.04 12.74
N GLN A 149 -17.72 -0.57 12.55
CA GLN A 149 -17.97 0.80 12.09
C GLN A 149 -17.54 1.84 13.12
N SER A 150 -17.74 1.59 14.40
CA SER A 150 -17.37 2.53 15.47
C SER A 150 -15.84 2.70 15.58
N VAL A 151 -15.09 1.62 15.36
CA VAL A 151 -13.63 1.61 15.32
C VAL A 151 -13.10 2.37 14.11
N THR A 152 -13.73 2.23 12.96
CA THR A 152 -13.26 2.81 11.69
C THR A 152 -13.69 4.27 11.49
N SER A 153 -13.24 5.17 12.37
CA SER A 153 -13.51 6.63 12.25
C SER A 153 -12.98 7.25 10.94
N LYS A 154 -12.02 6.61 10.30
CA LYS A 154 -11.45 6.96 9.00
C LYS A 154 -11.05 5.70 8.22
N LYS A 155 -10.79 5.84 6.92
CA LYS A 155 -10.43 4.71 6.07
C LYS A 155 -9.08 4.11 6.44
N ILE A 156 -9.02 2.79 6.55
CA ILE A 156 -7.82 2.05 6.99
C ILE A 156 -6.79 1.97 5.87
N ILE A 157 -7.23 1.70 4.62
CA ILE A 157 -6.35 1.42 3.48
C ILE A 157 -6.51 2.48 2.41
N ASN A 158 -5.39 3.05 1.95
CA ASN A 158 -5.32 3.99 0.84
C ASN A 158 -4.12 3.67 -0.05
N VAL A 159 -4.22 3.92 -1.35
CA VAL A 159 -3.07 4.03 -2.24
C VAL A 159 -2.92 5.50 -2.65
N ILE A 160 -1.82 6.10 -2.22
CA ILE A 160 -1.52 7.51 -2.49
C ILE A 160 -0.68 7.58 -3.77
N PRO A 161 -1.10 8.36 -4.79
CA PRO A 161 -0.35 8.47 -6.04
C PRO A 161 1.03 9.08 -5.80
N ILE A 162 2.04 8.50 -6.43
CA ILE A 162 3.37 9.11 -6.50
C ILE A 162 3.28 10.29 -7.49
N LYS A 163 3.65 11.48 -7.01
CA LYS A 163 3.64 12.70 -7.82
C LYS A 163 5.01 12.88 -8.47
N PRO A 164 5.11 12.89 -9.81
CA PRO A 164 6.32 13.25 -10.52
C PRO A 164 6.85 14.61 -10.08
N LYS A 165 8.18 14.78 -10.09
CA LYS A 165 8.87 16.00 -9.67
C LYS A 165 9.90 16.43 -10.70
N LYS A 166 10.10 17.75 -10.80
CA LYS A 166 11.26 18.35 -11.47
C LYS A 166 12.44 18.28 -10.51
N VAL A 167 13.43 17.47 -10.84
CA VAL A 167 14.57 17.16 -9.98
C VAL A 167 15.82 17.87 -10.46
N ALA A 168 16.47 18.62 -9.61
CA ALA A 168 17.81 19.15 -9.86
C ALA A 168 18.85 18.34 -9.08
N ILE A 169 20.06 18.22 -9.64
CA ILE A 169 21.19 17.55 -9.02
C ILE A 169 22.27 18.58 -8.70
N VAL A 170 22.77 18.59 -7.48
CA VAL A 170 23.95 19.36 -7.05
C VAL A 170 25.01 18.35 -6.65
N THR A 171 26.06 18.25 -7.45
CA THR A 171 27.20 17.34 -7.20
C THR A 171 28.37 18.15 -6.68
N THR A 172 28.84 17.82 -5.48
CA THR A 172 30.04 18.40 -4.88
C THR A 172 31.20 17.42 -4.96
N GLY A 173 32.38 17.90 -5.00
CA GLY A 173 33.64 17.13 -5.01
C GLY A 173 34.68 17.74 -5.90
N ASN A 174 35.83 18.10 -5.32
CA ASN A 174 36.95 18.65 -6.06
C ASN A 174 37.46 17.72 -7.15
N GLU A 175 37.40 16.40 -6.92
CA GLU A 175 37.84 15.38 -7.85
C GLU A 175 36.92 15.28 -9.09
N VAL A 176 35.62 15.48 -8.91
CA VAL A 176 34.64 15.49 -10.01
C VAL A 176 34.73 16.84 -10.74
N TYR A 177 34.77 17.94 -9.99
CA TYR A 177 34.83 19.30 -10.56
C TYR A 177 36.05 19.50 -11.47
N TYR A 178 37.22 19.04 -11.05
CA TYR A 178 38.44 19.17 -11.84
C TYR A 178 38.59 18.04 -12.89
N GLY A 179 37.59 17.19 -13.05
CA GLY A 179 37.60 16.13 -14.04
C GLY A 179 38.62 15.00 -13.78
N ARG A 180 39.12 14.87 -12.53
CA ARG A 180 40.03 13.80 -12.13
C ARG A 180 39.35 12.46 -12.15
N ILE A 181 38.05 12.42 -11.78
CA ILE A 181 37.16 11.28 -11.94
C ILE A 181 35.89 11.74 -12.67
N LYS A 182 35.30 10.80 -13.40
CA LYS A 182 34.03 11.04 -14.10
C LYS A 182 32.88 10.98 -13.11
N ASP A 183 31.94 11.93 -13.22
CA ASP A 183 30.69 11.85 -12.45
C ASP A 183 29.92 10.57 -12.77
N ALA A 184 29.68 9.75 -11.75
CA ALA A 184 28.90 8.54 -11.83
C ALA A 184 27.49 8.72 -11.20
N PHE A 185 27.26 9.80 -10.43
CA PHE A 185 26.04 9.98 -9.65
C PHE A 185 24.82 10.25 -10.53
N LYS A 186 24.97 11.09 -11.56
CA LYS A 186 23.83 11.43 -12.44
C LYS A 186 23.14 10.19 -13.01
N GLY A 187 23.90 9.28 -13.60
CA GLY A 187 23.32 8.06 -14.20
C GLY A 187 22.67 7.12 -13.18
N VAL A 188 23.12 7.13 -11.94
CA VAL A 188 22.50 6.37 -10.86
C VAL A 188 21.18 7.02 -10.44
N ILE A 189 21.17 8.34 -10.29
CA ILE A 189 19.98 9.13 -9.93
C ILE A 189 18.91 8.99 -11.02
N GLU A 190 19.28 9.12 -12.30
CA GLU A 190 18.37 8.95 -13.44
C GLU A 190 17.62 7.62 -13.35
N LYS A 191 18.33 6.52 -13.13
CA LYS A 191 17.74 5.19 -12.97
C LYS A 191 16.79 5.06 -11.77
N ARG A 192 16.94 5.92 -10.76
CA ARG A 192 16.12 5.91 -9.55
C ARG A 192 14.88 6.78 -9.65
N VAL A 193 14.93 7.91 -10.37
CA VAL A 193 13.84 8.88 -10.40
C VAL A 193 12.93 8.74 -11.63
N TYR A 194 13.47 8.34 -12.79
CA TYR A 194 12.67 8.17 -14.01
C TYR A 194 11.53 7.14 -13.90
N PRO A 195 11.67 6.00 -13.20
CA PRO A 195 10.55 5.06 -13.02
C PRO A 195 9.33 5.64 -12.32
N TYR A 196 9.51 6.77 -11.61
CA TYR A 196 8.42 7.51 -10.95
C TYR A 196 7.91 8.69 -11.76
N GLY A 197 8.30 8.81 -13.03
CA GLY A 197 7.90 9.90 -13.92
C GLY A 197 8.57 11.24 -13.62
N CYS A 198 9.59 11.28 -12.75
CA CYS A 198 10.33 12.51 -12.46
C CYS A 198 11.19 12.94 -13.66
N GLU A 199 11.39 14.24 -13.80
CA GLU A 199 12.23 14.87 -14.82
C GLU A 199 13.47 15.45 -14.17
N ILE A 200 14.68 15.15 -14.68
CA ILE A 200 15.89 15.84 -14.26
C ILE A 200 16.02 17.12 -15.09
N VAL A 201 15.79 18.28 -14.44
CA VAL A 201 15.83 19.60 -15.07
C VAL A 201 17.24 20.13 -15.24
N GLY A 202 18.22 19.56 -14.51
CA GLY A 202 19.62 19.88 -14.70
C GLY A 202 20.51 19.39 -13.57
N GLN A 203 21.82 19.62 -13.77
CA GLN A 203 22.85 19.27 -12.79
C GLN A 203 23.90 20.40 -12.73
N THR A 204 24.31 20.74 -11.52
CA THR A 204 25.46 21.62 -11.26
C THR A 204 26.54 20.81 -10.57
N ILE A 205 27.77 20.84 -11.12
CA ILE A 205 28.96 20.24 -10.50
C ILE A 205 29.83 21.36 -9.97
N ILE A 206 30.15 21.33 -8.68
CA ILE A 206 30.86 22.38 -7.97
C ILE A 206 31.94 21.83 -7.05
N LYS A 207 32.80 22.70 -6.59
CA LYS A 207 33.85 22.39 -5.61
C LYS A 207 33.25 22.17 -4.23
N ASP A 208 34.05 21.60 -3.35
CA ASP A 208 33.76 21.53 -1.92
C ASP A 208 33.97 22.92 -1.29
N ASN A 209 33.04 23.81 -1.61
CA ASN A 209 33.01 25.19 -1.14
C ASN A 209 31.61 25.54 -0.64
N LEU A 210 31.52 26.02 0.59
CA LEU A 210 30.26 26.28 1.27
C LEU A 210 29.35 27.24 0.51
N GLU A 211 29.91 28.37 0.03
CA GLU A 211 29.12 29.39 -0.66
C GLU A 211 28.67 28.90 -2.04
N GLU A 212 29.55 28.22 -2.80
CA GLU A 212 29.19 27.65 -4.10
C GLU A 212 28.05 26.62 -3.98
N ILE A 213 28.06 25.82 -2.90
CA ILE A 213 26.98 24.82 -2.65
C ILE A 213 25.67 25.54 -2.36
N LYS A 214 25.68 26.56 -1.52
CA LYS A 214 24.51 27.38 -1.19
C LYS A 214 23.93 28.06 -2.43
N GLU A 215 24.79 28.67 -3.24
CA GLU A 215 24.41 29.35 -4.49
C GLU A 215 23.78 28.35 -5.48
N ALA A 216 24.37 27.18 -5.67
CA ALA A 216 23.83 26.16 -6.56
C ALA A 216 22.45 25.65 -6.12
N ILE A 217 22.26 25.40 -4.81
CA ILE A 217 20.96 24.98 -4.29
C ILE A 217 19.92 26.09 -4.49
N ASN A 218 20.23 27.34 -4.12
CA ASN A 218 19.33 28.48 -4.28
C ASN A 218 18.99 28.73 -5.76
N TYR A 219 19.96 28.62 -6.65
CA TYR A 219 19.74 28.74 -8.10
C TYR A 219 18.65 27.77 -8.56
N TRP A 220 18.70 26.48 -8.17
CA TRP A 220 17.71 25.50 -8.58
C TRP A 220 16.34 25.69 -7.90
N LEU A 221 16.32 26.19 -6.66
CA LEU A 221 15.05 26.54 -6.00
C LEU A 221 14.35 27.68 -6.75
N GLU A 222 15.09 28.71 -7.18
CA GLU A 222 14.57 29.85 -7.92
C GLU A 222 14.20 29.50 -9.37
N ASN A 223 14.85 28.49 -9.96
CA ASN A 223 14.59 28.02 -11.33
C ASN A 223 13.62 26.83 -11.42
N GLY A 224 12.79 26.66 -10.40
CA GLY A 224 11.61 25.79 -10.46
C GLY A 224 11.88 24.31 -10.23
N ALA A 225 13.00 23.95 -9.61
CA ALA A 225 13.18 22.60 -9.09
C ALA A 225 12.16 22.30 -7.96
N GLU A 226 11.51 21.15 -8.05
CA GLU A 226 10.54 20.68 -7.05
C GLU A 226 11.16 19.66 -6.09
N MET A 227 12.41 19.25 -6.36
CA MET A 227 13.25 18.39 -5.51
C MET A 227 14.71 18.65 -5.86
N ILE A 228 15.59 18.70 -4.87
CA ILE A 228 17.03 18.81 -5.08
C ILE A 228 17.71 17.60 -4.47
N LEU A 229 18.59 16.97 -5.23
CA LEU A 229 19.42 15.85 -4.80
C LEU A 229 20.88 16.31 -4.76
N CYS A 230 21.44 16.42 -3.55
CA CYS A 230 22.82 16.74 -3.33
C CYS A 230 23.65 15.46 -3.20
N THR A 231 24.77 15.36 -3.93
CA THR A 231 25.70 14.23 -3.89
C THR A 231 27.12 14.72 -3.61
N GLY A 232 27.88 13.99 -2.83
CA GLY A 232 29.21 14.37 -2.38
C GLY A 232 29.18 15.26 -1.13
N GLY A 233 30.29 15.31 -0.42
CA GLY A 233 30.48 16.12 0.79
C GLY A 233 29.47 15.83 1.90
N MET A 234 29.07 14.56 2.05
CA MET A 234 27.99 14.13 2.98
C MET A 234 28.52 13.44 4.23
N SER A 235 29.82 13.13 4.31
CA SER A 235 30.41 12.43 5.44
C SER A 235 30.81 13.41 6.58
N VAL A 236 31.87 13.09 7.33
CA VAL A 236 32.29 13.85 8.51
C VAL A 236 33.66 14.52 8.37
N ASP A 237 34.23 14.49 7.17
CA ASP A 237 35.52 15.09 6.90
C ASP A 237 35.41 16.62 6.87
N ALA A 238 36.53 17.32 6.99
CA ALA A 238 36.56 18.79 7.03
C ALA A 238 36.01 19.45 5.77
N ASP A 239 36.11 18.75 4.63
CA ASP A 239 35.63 19.18 3.32
C ASP A 239 34.18 18.76 3.02
N ASP A 240 33.53 18.04 3.93
CA ASP A 240 32.14 17.59 3.81
C ASP A 240 31.17 18.74 4.19
N LEU A 241 30.98 19.68 3.32
CA LEU A 241 30.25 20.94 3.59
C LEU A 241 28.77 20.87 3.21
N THR A 242 28.30 19.84 2.51
CA THR A 242 26.93 19.77 1.99
C THR A 242 25.86 19.84 3.09
N PRO A 243 25.94 19.10 4.21
CA PRO A 243 24.95 19.22 5.29
C PRO A 243 24.93 20.61 5.93
N LYS A 244 26.10 21.26 6.03
CA LYS A 244 26.22 22.63 6.55
C LYS A 244 25.56 23.62 5.60
N ALA A 245 25.84 23.53 4.30
CA ALA A 245 25.23 24.38 3.27
C ALA A 245 23.71 24.30 3.28
N ILE A 246 23.16 23.07 3.34
CA ILE A 246 21.71 22.83 3.41
C ILE A 246 21.09 23.49 4.65
N ARG A 247 21.78 23.46 5.78
CA ARG A 247 21.32 24.12 7.00
C ARG A 247 21.36 25.64 6.87
N GLU A 248 22.46 26.20 6.32
CA GLU A 248 22.66 27.62 6.23
C GLU A 248 21.75 28.32 5.22
N ILE A 249 21.27 27.67 4.19
CA ILE A 249 20.21 28.21 3.33
C ILE A 249 18.86 28.30 4.03
N GLY A 250 18.75 27.83 5.29
CA GLY A 250 17.51 27.82 6.07
C GLY A 250 16.56 26.68 5.69
N ALA A 251 17.06 25.54 5.22
CA ALA A 251 16.27 24.33 5.10
C ALA A 251 16.10 23.66 6.48
N GLU A 252 14.89 23.17 6.74
CA GLU A 252 14.58 22.40 7.95
C GLU A 252 15.09 20.98 7.77
N ILE A 253 16.03 20.54 8.60
CA ILE A 253 16.54 19.17 8.60
C ILE A 253 15.60 18.27 9.39
N VAL A 254 14.96 17.32 8.71
CA VAL A 254 14.08 16.32 9.32
C VAL A 254 14.90 15.16 9.90
N SER A 255 15.93 14.72 9.16
CA SER A 255 16.81 13.62 9.59
C SER A 255 18.17 13.75 8.91
N TYR A 256 19.23 13.47 9.67
CA TYR A 256 20.56 13.28 9.14
C TYR A 256 21.13 12.01 9.77
N GLY A 257 21.37 11.03 8.92
CA GLY A 257 21.75 9.68 9.31
C GLY A 257 20.59 8.70 9.29
N THR A 258 20.88 7.46 8.87
CA THR A 258 19.95 6.33 8.86
C THR A 258 20.66 5.07 9.39
N PRO A 259 19.94 4.15 10.05
CA PRO A 259 20.55 2.90 10.57
C PRO A 259 20.71 1.84 9.45
N ILE A 260 21.22 2.22 8.28
CA ILE A 260 21.40 1.36 7.10
C ILE A 260 22.82 1.52 6.57
N PHE A 261 23.48 0.41 6.23
CA PHE A 261 24.77 0.38 5.56
C PHE A 261 24.69 -0.41 4.25
N PRO A 262 25.25 0.11 3.14
CA PRO A 262 25.77 1.49 2.95
C PRO A 262 24.65 2.52 2.92
N GLY A 263 25.00 3.80 3.13
CA GLY A 263 24.04 4.91 3.02
C GLY A 263 23.71 5.59 4.35
N ALA A 264 24.51 5.33 5.40
CA ALA A 264 24.24 5.83 6.75
C ALA A 264 24.11 7.36 6.85
N MET A 265 24.79 8.12 5.99
CA MET A 265 24.83 9.59 6.04
C MET A 265 23.71 10.26 5.18
N PHE A 266 22.62 9.54 4.90
CA PHE A 266 21.49 10.09 4.19
C PHE A 266 20.84 11.25 4.97
N LEU A 267 20.61 12.39 4.29
CA LEU A 267 19.99 13.57 4.86
C LEU A 267 18.65 13.87 4.17
N ILE A 268 17.65 14.15 4.98
CA ILE A 268 16.33 14.62 4.53
C ILE A 268 16.09 16.01 5.10
N SER A 269 15.83 16.96 4.23
CA SER A 269 15.45 18.32 4.61
C SER A 269 14.41 18.91 3.68
N TYR A 270 13.82 20.03 4.09
CA TYR A 270 12.85 20.78 3.30
C TYR A 270 13.15 22.27 3.35
N LYS A 271 13.02 22.94 2.21
CA LYS A 271 12.93 24.40 2.10
C LYS A 271 11.50 24.74 1.68
N GLY A 272 10.66 25.16 2.64
CA GLY A 272 9.22 25.16 2.44
C GLY A 272 8.70 23.75 2.12
N ASN A 273 8.08 23.57 0.94
CA ASN A 273 7.58 22.26 0.49
C ASN A 273 8.54 21.51 -0.46
N ILE A 274 9.73 22.06 -0.71
CA ILE A 274 10.68 21.46 -1.64
C ILE A 274 11.66 20.59 -0.84
N PRO A 275 11.69 19.26 -1.08
CA PRO A 275 12.67 18.38 -0.45
C PRO A 275 14.05 18.62 -1.02
N ILE A 276 15.04 18.70 -0.11
CA ILE A 276 16.46 18.74 -0.42
C ILE A 276 17.09 17.55 0.28
N LEU A 277 17.57 16.59 -0.51
CA LEU A 277 18.08 15.32 -0.02
C LEU A 277 19.59 15.27 -0.23
N GLY A 278 20.32 14.94 0.84
CA GLY A 278 21.76 14.66 0.76
C GLY A 278 21.97 13.14 0.62
N LEU A 279 22.57 12.73 -0.49
CA LEU A 279 22.81 11.32 -0.81
C LEU A 279 24.24 10.95 -0.46
N PRO A 280 24.46 9.90 0.37
CA PRO A 280 25.78 9.43 0.77
C PRO A 280 26.53 8.69 -0.33
#